data_330e7e07ff2cc45ed0d17b204aa9b967
#
_entry.id   330e7e07ff2cc45ed0d17b204aa9b967
#
_cell.length_a   1.000
_cell.length_b   1.000
_cell.length_c   1.000
_cell.angle_alpha   90.00
_cell.angle_beta   90.00
_cell.angle_gamma   90.00
#
_symmetry.space_group_name_H-M   'P 1'
#
loop_
_entity.id
_entity.type
_entity.pdbx_description
1 polymer ?
#
loop_
_entity_poly.entity_id
_entity_poly.type
_entity_poly.pdbx_seq_one_letter_code
_entity_poly.pdbx_strand_id
1 'polypeptide(L)'
;MQKGFRQSLEALYRRSQRESNAHASYGYAQLLMSLIQEWRALFKRPELPFIFAQLPNCTLEPDCDWPRLRDKQRRALTLRNTAMVVTIGYGEDNDLHPLDKRHVAQRLTTAAESLVYGRDCEPMGPLPV
;
A
#
# COMPACT_ATOMS: atom_id res chain seq x y z
N MET A 1 -26.93 -6.98 8.93
CA MET A 1 -25.47 -7.13 9.13
C MET A 1 -24.60 -6.58 7.98
N GLN A 2 -25.04 -6.54 6.74
CA GLN A 2 -24.22 -6.10 5.60
C GLN A 2 -24.02 -4.58 5.46
N LYS A 3 -24.97 -3.74 5.85
CA LYS A 3 -24.87 -2.27 5.67
C LYS A 3 -23.80 -1.61 6.55
N GLY A 4 -23.73 -1.97 7.82
CA GLY A 4 -22.74 -1.37 8.75
C GLY A 4 -21.30 -1.76 8.43
N PHE A 5 -21.08 -3.00 8.01
CA PHE A 5 -19.76 -3.52 7.62
C PHE A 5 -19.21 -2.83 6.36
N ARG A 6 -20.08 -2.64 5.34
CA ARG A 6 -19.72 -1.94 4.11
C ARG A 6 -19.34 -0.48 4.38
N GLN A 7 -20.09 0.20 5.25
CA GLN A 7 -19.77 1.58 5.65
C GLN A 7 -18.44 1.68 6.41
N SER A 8 -18.13 0.70 7.26
CA SER A 8 -16.85 0.64 7.97
C SER A 8 -15.67 0.41 7.03
N LEU A 9 -15.83 -0.48 6.03
CA LEU A 9 -14.83 -0.71 4.99
C LEU A 9 -14.60 0.52 4.11
N GLU A 10 -15.66 1.19 3.68
CA GLU A 10 -15.55 2.42 2.91
C GLU A 10 -14.87 3.53 3.71
N ALA A 11 -15.13 3.63 5.00
CA ALA A 11 -14.48 4.58 5.89
C ALA A 11 -12.99 4.25 6.09
N LEU A 12 -12.64 2.97 6.26
CA LEU A 12 -11.25 2.50 6.37
C LEU A 12 -10.51 2.72 5.04
N TYR A 13 -11.12 2.36 3.92
CA TYR A 13 -10.56 2.57 2.59
C TYR A 13 -10.31 4.06 2.32
N ARG A 14 -11.28 4.93 2.62
CA ARG A 14 -11.12 6.39 2.48
C ARG A 14 -10.02 6.96 3.38
N ARG A 15 -9.80 6.38 4.56
CA ARG A 15 -8.75 6.82 5.48
C ARG A 15 -7.37 6.30 5.07
N SER A 16 -7.27 5.10 4.53
CA SER A 16 -5.99 4.47 4.19
C SER A 16 -5.39 4.96 2.87
N GLN A 17 -6.21 5.50 1.97
CA GLN A 17 -5.77 5.95 0.64
C GLN A 17 -5.46 7.44 0.54
N ARG A 18 -5.52 8.18 1.64
CA ARG A 18 -5.29 9.62 1.56
C ARG A 18 -3.84 9.94 1.90
N GLU A 19 -3.19 10.60 0.99
CA GLU A 19 -1.98 11.40 1.21
C GLU A 19 -2.14 12.31 2.44
N SER A 20 -3.37 12.74 2.73
CA SER A 20 -3.77 13.43 3.95
C SER A 20 -3.32 12.75 5.26
N ASN A 21 -2.99 11.46 5.26
CA ASN A 21 -2.39 10.79 6.41
C ASN A 21 -0.90 11.14 6.59
N ALA A 22 -0.29 11.84 5.64
CA ALA A 22 1.08 12.29 5.78
C ALA A 22 1.26 13.32 6.90
N HIS A 23 0.23 14.12 7.21
CA HIS A 23 0.20 15.00 8.37
C HIS A 23 0.00 14.26 9.71
N ALA A 24 -0.55 13.04 9.68
CA ALA A 24 -0.85 12.23 10.86
C ALA A 24 -0.52 10.76 10.61
N SER A 25 0.76 10.46 10.35
CA SER A 25 1.22 9.09 10.07
C SER A 25 1.09 8.14 11.27
N TYR A 26 0.77 8.67 12.46
CA TYR A 26 0.52 7.87 13.65
C TYR A 26 -0.67 6.94 13.43
N GLY A 27 -0.47 5.65 13.70
CA GLY A 27 -1.51 4.64 13.51
C GLY A 27 -1.75 4.16 12.07
N TYR A 28 -1.10 4.75 11.06
CA TYR A 28 -1.32 4.36 9.66
C TYR A 28 -0.98 2.89 9.37
N ALA A 29 0.10 2.37 9.97
CA ALA A 29 0.47 0.96 9.79
C ALA A 29 -0.66 0.02 10.26
N GLN A 30 -1.21 0.30 11.45
CA GLN A 30 -2.32 -0.48 12.01
C GLN A 30 -3.58 -0.35 11.14
N LEU A 31 -3.86 0.86 10.64
CA LEU A 31 -5.00 1.10 9.76
C LEU A 31 -4.90 0.29 8.46
N LEU A 32 -3.72 0.28 7.83
CA LEU A 32 -3.48 -0.49 6.60
C LEU A 32 -3.57 -2.00 6.87
N MET A 33 -2.96 -2.47 7.96
CA MET A 33 -3.05 -3.88 8.34
C MET A 33 -4.50 -4.30 8.64
N SER A 34 -5.26 -3.48 9.35
CA SER A 34 -6.68 -3.73 9.62
C SER A 34 -7.49 -3.78 8.32
N LEU A 35 -7.24 -2.87 7.38
CA LEU A 35 -7.88 -2.89 6.07
C LEU A 35 -7.64 -4.22 5.35
N ILE A 36 -6.40 -4.69 5.31
CA ILE A 36 -6.05 -5.98 4.67
C ILE A 36 -6.79 -7.14 5.35
N GLN A 37 -6.81 -7.16 6.68
CA GLN A 37 -7.47 -8.23 7.45
C GLN A 37 -8.99 -8.20 7.25
N GLU A 38 -9.61 -7.03 7.23
CA GLU A 38 -11.04 -6.87 6.97
C GLU A 38 -11.44 -7.36 5.57
N TRP A 39 -10.64 -7.07 4.55
CA TRP A 39 -10.86 -7.61 3.21
C TRP A 39 -10.78 -9.14 3.20
N ARG A 40 -9.78 -9.71 3.87
CA ARG A 40 -9.64 -11.16 4.01
C ARG A 40 -10.83 -11.81 4.71
N ALA A 41 -11.31 -11.18 5.75
CA ALA A 41 -12.51 -11.62 6.47
C ALA A 41 -13.76 -11.52 5.58
N LEU A 42 -13.94 -10.40 4.86
CA LEU A 42 -15.06 -10.19 3.94
C LEU A 42 -15.15 -11.26 2.86
N PHE A 43 -14.00 -11.56 2.23
CA PHE A 43 -13.93 -12.60 1.19
C PHE A 43 -13.84 -14.02 1.76
N LYS A 44 -13.82 -14.18 3.09
CA LYS A 44 -13.61 -15.46 3.78
C LYS A 44 -12.36 -16.22 3.27
N ARG A 45 -11.31 -15.48 2.99
CA ARG A 45 -10.03 -15.99 2.49
C ARG A 45 -8.89 -15.38 3.31
N PRO A 46 -8.50 -15.99 4.44
CA PRO A 46 -7.48 -15.45 5.35
C PRO A 46 -6.11 -15.26 4.68
N GLU A 47 -5.82 -16.04 3.66
CA GLU A 47 -4.56 -15.99 2.89
C GLU A 47 -4.70 -15.22 1.57
N LEU A 48 -5.76 -14.42 1.38
CA LEU A 48 -5.94 -13.62 0.17
C LEU A 48 -4.69 -12.75 -0.06
N PRO A 49 -4.02 -12.87 -1.22
CA PRO A 49 -2.88 -12.03 -1.54
C PRO A 49 -3.27 -10.56 -1.59
N PHE A 50 -2.41 -9.70 -1.06
CA PHE A 50 -2.63 -8.26 -1.05
C PHE A 50 -1.38 -7.54 -1.53
N ILE A 51 -1.49 -6.86 -2.67
CA ILE A 51 -0.39 -6.13 -3.29
C ILE A 51 -0.75 -4.66 -3.31
N PHE A 52 0.15 -3.81 -2.85
CA PHE A 52 -0.07 -2.36 -2.81
C PHE A 52 1.17 -1.58 -3.25
N ALA A 53 0.95 -0.39 -3.78
CA ALA A 53 2.01 0.53 -4.13
C ALA A 53 2.39 1.40 -2.93
N GLN A 54 3.69 1.54 -2.68
CA GLN A 54 4.21 2.54 -1.78
C GLN A 54 4.00 3.93 -2.38
N LEU A 55 3.86 4.95 -1.56
CA LEU A 55 3.76 6.33 -2.03
C LEU A 55 5.04 6.76 -2.76
N PRO A 56 4.91 7.44 -3.92
CA PRO A 56 6.06 7.94 -4.67
C PRO A 56 6.75 9.11 -3.93
N ASN A 57 7.79 9.65 -4.53
CA ASN A 57 8.34 10.94 -4.09
C ASN A 57 7.35 12.07 -4.41
N CYS A 58 7.27 13.03 -3.50
CA CYS A 58 6.49 14.26 -3.66
C CYS A 58 7.03 15.31 -2.69
N THR A 59 7.12 16.55 -3.13
CA THR A 59 7.59 17.69 -2.34
C THR A 59 6.54 18.80 -2.21
N LEU A 60 5.33 18.59 -2.73
CA LEU A 60 4.25 19.58 -2.71
C LEU A 60 3.84 20.03 -1.31
N GLU A 61 3.98 19.17 -0.33
CA GLU A 61 3.54 19.42 1.02
C GLU A 61 4.74 19.31 1.99
N PRO A 62 5.48 20.39 2.21
CA PRO A 62 6.71 20.36 3.02
C PRO A 62 6.47 19.93 4.47
N ASP A 63 5.26 20.12 4.99
CA ASP A 63 4.89 19.72 6.36
C ASP A 63 4.48 18.23 6.46
N CYS A 64 4.49 17.51 5.34
CA CYS A 64 4.16 16.10 5.30
C CYS A 64 5.38 15.21 5.49
N ASP A 65 5.29 14.29 6.45
CA ASP A 65 6.34 13.31 6.71
C ASP A 65 6.18 12.08 5.77
N TRP A 66 6.40 12.30 4.46
CA TRP A 66 6.36 11.25 3.44
C TRP A 66 7.27 10.05 3.74
N PRO A 67 8.52 10.24 4.16
CA PRO A 67 9.39 9.11 4.50
C PRO A 67 8.83 8.25 5.62
N ARG A 68 8.29 8.88 6.66
CA ARG A 68 7.67 8.17 7.77
C ARG A 68 6.40 7.42 7.33
N LEU A 69 5.57 8.03 6.49
CA LEU A 69 4.38 7.37 5.99
C LEU A 69 4.73 6.15 5.13
N ARG A 70 5.75 6.26 4.28
CA ARG A 70 6.28 5.12 3.50
C ARG A 70 6.81 4.00 4.40
N ASP A 71 7.50 4.32 5.49
CA ASP A 71 7.90 3.29 6.47
C ASP A 71 6.69 2.62 7.13
N LYS A 72 5.64 3.39 7.44
CA LYS A 72 4.39 2.81 7.97
C LYS A 72 3.71 1.88 6.97
N GLN A 73 3.74 2.20 5.67
CA GLN A 73 3.26 1.29 4.63
C GLN A 73 4.06 -0.02 4.63
N ARG A 74 5.39 0.07 4.70
CA ARG A 74 6.28 -1.11 4.75
C ARG A 74 5.95 -2.05 5.91
N ARG A 75 5.50 -1.55 7.04
CA ARG A 75 5.14 -2.38 8.21
C ARG A 75 3.99 -3.34 7.93
N ALA A 76 3.15 -3.11 6.94
CA ALA A 76 2.11 -4.06 6.55
C ALA A 76 2.69 -5.37 5.96
N LEU A 77 3.96 -5.38 5.55
CA LEU A 77 4.65 -6.59 5.09
C LEU A 77 4.88 -7.63 6.19
N THR A 78 4.62 -7.31 7.45
CA THR A 78 4.57 -8.30 8.53
C THR A 78 3.38 -9.26 8.39
N LEU A 79 2.35 -8.88 7.63
CA LEU A 79 1.25 -9.77 7.29
C LEU A 79 1.70 -10.73 6.17
N ARG A 80 1.41 -12.02 6.34
CA ARG A 80 1.68 -13.03 5.30
C ARG A 80 0.92 -12.70 4.02
N ASN A 81 1.43 -13.15 2.89
CA ASN A 81 0.83 -12.95 1.58
C ASN A 81 0.54 -11.47 1.26
N THR A 82 1.47 -10.60 1.62
CA THR A 82 1.47 -9.20 1.21
C THR A 82 2.74 -8.88 0.43
N ALA A 83 2.61 -8.00 -0.56
CA ALA A 83 3.73 -7.42 -1.27
C ALA A 83 3.52 -5.91 -1.45
N MET A 84 4.61 -5.16 -1.37
CA MET A 84 4.62 -3.72 -1.57
C MET A 84 5.55 -3.38 -2.73
N VAL A 85 5.03 -2.72 -3.76
CA VAL A 85 5.88 -2.23 -4.83
C VAL A 85 6.38 -0.83 -4.53
N VAL A 86 7.69 -0.65 -4.60
CA VAL A 86 8.34 0.64 -4.37
C VAL A 86 8.11 1.53 -5.59
N THR A 87 7.62 2.73 -5.38
CA THR A 87 7.37 3.72 -6.44
C THR A 87 8.21 4.99 -6.29
N ILE A 88 9.17 4.99 -5.38
CA ILE A 88 10.16 6.05 -5.24
C ILE A 88 10.96 6.15 -6.53
N GLY A 89 11.12 7.36 -7.06
CA GLY A 89 11.77 7.63 -8.34
C GLY A 89 10.84 7.61 -9.56
N TYR A 90 9.56 7.24 -9.38
CA TYR A 90 8.53 7.32 -10.44
C TYR A 90 7.48 8.40 -10.17
N GLY A 91 7.62 9.13 -9.07
CA GLY A 91 6.82 10.31 -8.76
C GLY A 91 7.42 11.56 -9.38
N GLU A 92 6.63 12.61 -9.41
CA GLU A 92 7.05 13.95 -9.75
C GLU A 92 7.06 14.81 -8.49
N ASP A 93 8.04 15.70 -8.37
CA ASP A 93 8.19 16.50 -7.16
C ASP A 93 7.01 17.44 -6.92
N ASN A 94 6.31 17.81 -8.00
CA ASN A 94 5.19 18.74 -8.01
C ASN A 94 3.84 18.11 -8.34
N ASP A 95 3.73 16.78 -8.37
CA ASP A 95 2.47 16.10 -8.63
C ASP A 95 2.31 14.87 -7.72
N LEU A 96 1.16 14.79 -7.03
CA LEU A 96 0.76 13.62 -6.24
C LEU A 96 0.35 12.42 -7.12
N HIS A 97 0.12 12.67 -8.41
CA HIS A 97 -0.35 11.66 -9.36
C HIS A 97 0.70 11.39 -10.44
N PRO A 98 1.74 10.62 -10.14
CA PRO A 98 2.83 10.39 -11.08
C PRO A 98 2.32 9.90 -12.43
N LEU A 99 2.87 10.45 -13.51
CA LEU A 99 2.47 10.12 -14.88
C LEU A 99 2.97 8.73 -15.31
N ASP A 100 4.07 8.26 -14.72
CA ASP A 100 4.67 6.96 -15.06
C ASP A 100 3.89 5.78 -14.48
N LYS A 101 2.71 5.56 -15.02
CA LYS A 101 1.86 4.40 -14.65
C LYS A 101 2.41 3.08 -15.18
N ARG A 102 3.23 3.11 -16.24
CA ARG A 102 3.77 1.90 -16.88
C ARG A 102 4.70 1.15 -15.94
N HIS A 103 5.68 1.82 -15.35
CA HIS A 103 6.62 1.19 -14.43
C HIS A 103 5.94 0.71 -13.15
N VAL A 104 4.98 1.47 -12.64
CA VAL A 104 4.17 1.03 -11.49
C VAL A 104 3.41 -0.25 -11.83
N ALA A 105 2.75 -0.30 -13.00
CA ALA A 105 2.02 -1.48 -13.45
C ALA A 105 2.94 -2.69 -13.64
N GLN A 106 4.13 -2.51 -14.22
CA GLN A 106 5.12 -3.58 -14.39
C GLN A 106 5.54 -4.16 -13.02
N ARG A 107 5.83 -3.32 -12.04
CA ARG A 107 6.19 -3.76 -10.69
C ARG A 107 5.05 -4.50 -10.00
N LEU A 108 3.83 -4.01 -10.13
CA LEU A 108 2.64 -4.71 -9.61
C LEU A 108 2.46 -6.08 -10.27
N THR A 109 2.71 -6.17 -11.58
CA THR A 109 2.67 -7.44 -12.31
C THR A 109 3.72 -8.41 -11.78
N THR A 110 4.98 -7.99 -11.64
CA THR A 110 6.05 -8.84 -11.10
C THR A 110 5.70 -9.33 -9.68
N ALA A 111 5.19 -8.43 -8.82
CA ALA A 111 4.76 -8.81 -7.48
C ALA A 111 3.62 -9.85 -7.51
N ALA A 112 2.66 -9.70 -8.44
CA ALA A 112 1.59 -10.67 -8.62
C ALA A 112 2.11 -12.01 -9.15
N GLU A 113 3.03 -11.98 -10.11
CA GLU A 113 3.65 -13.20 -10.66
C GLU A 113 4.36 -14.01 -9.58
N SER A 114 5.10 -13.36 -8.71
CA SER A 114 5.76 -14.02 -7.58
C SER A 114 4.75 -14.49 -6.52
N LEU A 115 3.95 -13.57 -6.00
CA LEU A 115 3.12 -13.84 -4.82
C LEU A 115 1.92 -14.74 -5.12
N VAL A 116 1.32 -14.60 -6.30
CA VAL A 116 0.06 -15.29 -6.66
C VAL A 116 0.31 -16.51 -7.53
N TYR A 117 1.23 -16.40 -8.47
CA TYR A 117 1.50 -17.45 -9.45
C TYR A 117 2.75 -18.27 -9.15
N GLY A 118 3.48 -17.96 -8.07
CA GLY A 118 4.65 -18.71 -7.62
C GLY A 118 5.82 -18.69 -8.59
N ARG A 119 5.93 -17.64 -9.44
CA ARG A 119 7.08 -17.50 -10.33
C ARG A 119 8.31 -17.12 -9.54
N ASP A 120 9.44 -17.65 -9.94
CA ASP A 120 10.75 -17.30 -9.37
C ASP A 120 11.21 -15.94 -9.90
N CYS A 121 10.68 -14.88 -9.27
CA CYS A 121 11.05 -13.49 -9.51
C CYS A 121 10.95 -12.69 -8.22
N GLU A 122 11.80 -11.66 -8.11
CA GLU A 122 11.81 -10.79 -6.93
C GLU A 122 10.56 -9.89 -6.89
N PRO A 123 9.64 -10.10 -5.94
CA PRO A 123 8.37 -9.37 -5.89
C PRO A 123 8.53 -7.92 -5.44
N MET A 124 9.60 -7.63 -4.74
CA MET A 124 9.88 -6.33 -4.14
C MET A 124 11.37 -6.02 -4.30
N GLY A 125 11.71 -4.74 -4.36
CA GLY A 125 13.11 -4.34 -4.26
C GLY A 125 13.71 -4.62 -2.86
N PRO A 126 15.01 -4.39 -2.66
CA PRO A 126 15.66 -4.62 -1.37
C PRO A 126 14.96 -3.83 -0.27
N LEU A 127 14.69 -4.50 0.85
CA LEU A 127 14.12 -3.89 2.04
C LEU A 127 15.24 -3.42 2.96
N PRO A 128 15.09 -2.26 3.61
CA PRO A 128 16.03 -1.85 4.65
C PRO A 128 15.99 -2.84 5.81
N VAL A 129 17.16 -3.19 6.31
CA VAL A 129 17.36 -4.04 7.51
C VAL A 129 17.15 -3.23 8.77
#